data_b4b86b78ab6c58a8bc17bf1e339e9008
#
_entry.id   b4b86b78ab6c58a8bc17bf1e339e9008
#
_cell.length_a   1.000
_cell.length_b   1.000
_cell.length_c   1.000
_cell.angle_alpha   90.00
_cell.angle_beta   90.00
_cell.angle_gamma   90.00
#
_symmetry.space_group_name_H-M   'P 1'
#
loop_
_entity.id
_entity.type
_entity.pdbx_description
1 polymer ?
#
loop_
_entity_poly.entity_id
_entity_poly.type
_entity_poly.pdbx_seq_one_letter_code
_entity_poly.pdbx_strand_id
1 'polypeptide(L)'
;MDDHWFDAANCDLDDLINICTPRATIDEYRHASSIERDTVVYDSGLLCDHIATPEVRLSVMAELADVLRDGPGIVVFRAAFERDIVDAVSGVFDEMIVDERERGVGGGDHFARPGDNDRVWNALEKLAIREPELFVRYYDNEILALVSQAWLGPGYQVTSQVNVVNPGGLQQEPHRDYHLGFMPDDRAAAYPAHVHLFSPMLTLQGAVAHCDMPVETGPTMYLPHSQKYAPGYVAWRRPEFKQYFADHHVQLELSAGDAVFFNPALFHGAGTNRTNDVRRMANLLQNSSALGRAMESVDRTAMVLSLYPVLLDADMTEGAVRRVLAASAEGYPFPGDLDRHRPEGESSDRSPTDITLRALREHWPLDELAARLAA
;
A
#
# COMPACT_ATOMS: atom_id res chain seq x y z
N MET A 1 -6.42 34.61 6.35
CA MET A 1 -5.67 33.95 5.28
C MET A 1 -6.69 33.27 4.37
N ASP A 2 -6.41 33.22 3.09
CA ASP A 2 -7.31 32.51 2.16
C ASP A 2 -7.09 30.99 2.37
N ASP A 3 -7.96 30.34 3.12
CA ASP A 3 -7.87 28.91 3.45
C ASP A 3 -8.13 28.00 2.22
N HIS A 4 -8.24 28.60 1.03
CA HIS A 4 -8.56 27.87 -0.20
C HIS A 4 -7.35 27.37 -0.96
N TRP A 5 -6.16 27.92 -0.73
CA TRP A 5 -4.88 27.46 -1.29
C TRP A 5 -3.79 27.47 -0.23
N PHE A 6 -2.93 26.47 -0.27
CA PHE A 6 -1.76 26.39 0.62
C PHE A 6 -0.52 26.96 -0.06
N ASP A 7 0.26 27.72 0.71
CA ASP A 7 1.54 28.28 0.30
C ASP A 7 2.62 27.85 1.31
N ALA A 8 3.74 27.37 0.81
CA ALA A 8 4.87 26.96 1.63
C ALA A 8 5.36 28.09 2.57
N ALA A 9 5.30 29.35 2.14
CA ALA A 9 5.72 30.51 2.95
C ALA A 9 4.82 30.74 4.17
N ASN A 10 3.58 30.30 4.12
CA ASN A 10 2.56 30.47 5.18
C ASN A 10 2.39 29.23 6.06
N CYS A 11 3.17 28.17 5.86
CA CYS A 11 3.14 27.01 6.73
C CYS A 11 3.73 27.32 8.10
N ASP A 12 3.02 26.96 9.16
CA ASP A 12 3.44 27.18 10.54
C ASP A 12 3.87 25.84 11.15
N LEU A 13 5.10 25.79 11.69
CA LEU A 13 5.62 24.60 12.34
C LEU A 13 4.93 24.34 13.68
N ASP A 14 4.52 25.38 14.41
CA ASP A 14 3.85 25.23 15.71
C ASP A 14 2.50 24.52 15.53
N ASP A 15 1.79 24.74 14.42
CA ASP A 15 0.57 24.01 14.08
C ASP A 15 0.86 22.50 13.90
N LEU A 16 1.95 22.13 13.20
CA LEU A 16 2.36 20.74 13.08
C LEU A 16 2.73 20.14 14.45
N ILE A 17 3.50 20.87 15.27
CA ILE A 17 3.87 20.44 16.62
C ILE A 17 2.64 20.16 17.47
N ASN A 18 1.66 21.07 17.47
CA ASN A 18 0.40 20.91 18.21
C ASN A 18 -0.38 19.67 17.74
N ILE A 19 -0.41 19.41 16.44
CA ILE A 19 -1.06 18.23 15.85
C ILE A 19 -0.35 16.93 16.23
N CYS A 20 0.99 16.93 16.30
CA CYS A 20 1.78 15.74 16.60
C CYS A 20 2.04 15.53 18.11
N THR A 21 1.58 16.42 18.98
CA THR A 21 1.76 16.31 20.44
C THR A 21 0.90 15.24 21.11
N PRO A 22 -0.41 15.05 20.75
CA PRO A 22 -1.26 14.00 21.31
C PRO A 22 -0.63 12.62 21.10
N ARG A 23 -0.94 11.70 22.03
CA ARG A 23 -0.50 10.31 21.97
C ARG A 23 -1.71 9.39 21.97
N ALA A 24 -1.64 8.36 21.14
CA ALA A 24 -2.65 7.31 21.10
C ALA A 24 -2.63 6.49 22.40
N THR A 25 -3.81 6.15 22.91
CA THR A 25 -3.99 5.28 24.06
C THR A 25 -4.78 4.04 23.70
N ILE A 26 -4.50 2.91 24.32
CA ILE A 26 -5.16 1.63 23.98
C ILE A 26 -6.66 1.65 24.20
N ASP A 27 -7.15 2.45 25.14
CA ASP A 27 -8.58 2.55 25.47
C ASP A 27 -9.39 3.20 24.31
N GLU A 28 -8.73 3.86 23.38
CA GLU A 28 -9.35 4.48 22.19
C GLU A 28 -9.62 3.44 21.09
N TYR A 29 -8.94 2.27 21.13
CA TYR A 29 -8.94 1.29 20.05
C TYR A 29 -9.34 -0.10 20.56
N ARG A 30 -10.61 -0.42 20.39
CA ARG A 30 -11.22 -1.62 20.96
C ARG A 30 -10.63 -2.94 20.44
N HIS A 31 -10.23 -2.94 19.16
CA HIS A 31 -9.77 -4.13 18.46
C HIS A 31 -8.25 -4.24 18.40
N ALA A 32 -7.54 -3.19 18.83
CA ALA A 32 -6.08 -3.18 18.87
C ALA A 32 -5.54 -4.09 19.97
N SER A 33 -4.37 -4.67 19.73
CA SER A 33 -3.64 -5.50 20.70
C SER A 33 -2.73 -4.66 21.60
N SER A 34 -2.12 -3.61 21.04
CA SER A 34 -1.22 -2.70 21.77
C SER A 34 -1.05 -1.35 21.06
N ILE A 35 -0.43 -0.42 21.78
CA ILE A 35 0.13 0.81 21.20
C ILE A 35 1.64 0.76 21.35
N GLU A 36 2.37 0.81 20.26
CA GLU A 36 3.82 0.80 20.24
C GLU A 36 4.35 2.08 19.59
N ARG A 37 5.09 2.91 20.35
CA ARG A 37 5.66 4.16 19.84
C ARG A 37 4.63 5.03 19.09
N ASP A 38 3.46 5.19 19.68
CA ASP A 38 2.34 5.96 19.11
C ASP A 38 1.78 5.37 17.80
N THR A 39 1.87 4.08 17.63
CA THR A 39 1.31 3.32 16.50
C THR A 39 0.35 2.25 17.01
N VAL A 40 -0.78 2.10 16.34
CA VAL A 40 -1.78 1.09 16.71
C VAL A 40 -1.37 -0.26 16.13
N VAL A 41 -1.31 -1.28 16.97
CA VAL A 41 -0.84 -2.62 16.62
C VAL A 41 -1.95 -3.63 16.78
N TYR A 42 -2.14 -4.47 15.78
CA TYR A 42 -3.09 -5.58 15.77
C TYR A 42 -2.36 -6.93 15.67
N ASP A 43 -2.84 -7.93 16.40
CA ASP A 43 -2.49 -9.32 16.18
C ASP A 43 -3.39 -9.88 15.06
N SER A 44 -2.80 -10.28 13.95
CA SER A 44 -3.55 -10.70 12.76
C SER A 44 -4.33 -12.00 12.98
N GLY A 45 -3.77 -12.94 13.76
CA GLY A 45 -4.45 -14.19 14.07
C GLY A 45 -5.73 -13.96 14.88
N LEU A 46 -5.62 -13.20 15.99
CA LEU A 46 -6.77 -12.83 16.80
C LEU A 46 -7.79 -12.01 16.03
N LEU A 47 -7.32 -11.12 15.17
CA LEU A 47 -8.19 -10.25 14.37
C LEU A 47 -8.98 -11.07 13.33
N CYS A 48 -8.34 -11.99 12.61
CA CYS A 48 -9.00 -12.85 11.62
C CYS A 48 -10.10 -13.72 12.27
N ASP A 49 -9.87 -14.24 13.47
CA ASP A 49 -10.88 -14.99 14.21
C ASP A 49 -12.09 -14.12 14.56
N HIS A 50 -11.87 -12.85 14.89
CA HIS A 50 -12.92 -11.92 15.30
C HIS A 50 -13.76 -11.40 14.14
N ILE A 51 -13.18 -11.13 12.96
CA ILE A 51 -13.89 -10.56 11.81
C ILE A 51 -14.74 -11.56 11.02
N ALA A 52 -14.92 -12.77 11.55
CA ALA A 52 -15.78 -13.79 10.93
C ALA A 52 -17.25 -13.35 10.80
N THR A 53 -17.72 -12.41 11.63
CA THR A 53 -19.07 -11.84 11.52
C THR A 53 -19.05 -10.47 10.81
N PRO A 54 -20.04 -10.17 9.95
CA PRO A 54 -20.11 -8.91 9.22
C PRO A 54 -20.10 -7.67 10.14
N GLU A 55 -20.78 -7.75 11.29
CA GLU A 55 -20.91 -6.65 12.24
C GLU A 55 -19.55 -6.33 12.90
N VAL A 56 -18.79 -7.35 13.30
CA VAL A 56 -17.46 -7.16 13.88
C VAL A 56 -16.50 -6.67 12.81
N ARG A 57 -16.57 -7.23 11.59
CA ARG A 57 -15.77 -6.76 10.46
C ARG A 57 -15.98 -5.25 10.20
N LEU A 58 -17.23 -4.79 10.15
CA LEU A 58 -17.53 -3.36 9.98
C LEU A 58 -17.01 -2.52 11.14
N SER A 59 -17.08 -3.01 12.38
CA SER A 59 -16.54 -2.31 13.55
C SER A 59 -15.01 -2.15 13.47
N VAL A 60 -14.29 -3.21 13.06
CA VAL A 60 -12.85 -3.14 12.84
C VAL A 60 -12.50 -2.19 11.70
N MET A 61 -13.24 -2.25 10.58
CA MET A 61 -13.00 -1.35 9.45
C MET A 61 -13.22 0.12 9.84
N ALA A 62 -14.23 0.41 10.65
CA ALA A 62 -14.46 1.76 11.17
C ALA A 62 -13.30 2.23 12.04
N GLU A 63 -12.82 1.39 12.96
CA GLU A 63 -11.66 1.70 13.81
C GLU A 63 -10.39 1.94 12.96
N LEU A 64 -10.11 1.09 11.96
CA LEU A 64 -8.98 1.27 11.05
C LEU A 64 -9.05 2.59 10.26
N ALA A 65 -10.25 2.95 9.78
CA ALA A 65 -10.46 4.22 9.10
C ALA A 65 -10.21 5.42 10.02
N ASP A 66 -10.66 5.34 11.27
CA ASP A 66 -10.42 6.39 12.27
C ASP A 66 -8.94 6.50 12.64
N VAL A 67 -8.22 5.37 12.84
CA VAL A 67 -6.77 5.37 13.08
C VAL A 67 -6.02 6.06 11.95
N LEU A 68 -6.36 5.73 10.70
CA LEU A 68 -5.67 6.26 9.51
C LEU A 68 -6.00 7.72 9.24
N ARG A 69 -7.21 8.19 9.56
CA ARG A 69 -7.66 9.56 9.30
C ARG A 69 -7.34 10.51 10.44
N ASP A 70 -7.84 10.20 11.63
CA ASP A 70 -7.89 11.11 12.78
C ASP A 70 -6.93 10.70 13.91
N GLY A 71 -6.52 9.42 13.94
CA GLY A 71 -5.57 8.85 14.87
C GLY A 71 -4.09 9.11 14.49
N PRO A 72 -3.19 8.20 14.86
CA PRO A 72 -1.76 8.28 14.52
C PRO A 72 -1.46 8.25 13.01
N GLY A 73 -2.39 7.77 12.19
CA GLY A 73 -2.23 7.67 10.74
C GLY A 73 -1.46 6.42 10.28
N ILE A 74 -1.15 5.51 11.19
CA ILE A 74 -0.34 4.31 10.94
C ILE A 74 -0.85 3.13 11.78
N VAL A 75 -0.89 1.95 11.16
CA VAL A 75 -1.25 0.67 11.78
C VAL A 75 -0.22 -0.40 11.46
N VAL A 76 0.04 -1.29 12.41
CA VAL A 76 0.87 -2.49 12.22
C VAL A 76 0.02 -3.73 12.46
N PHE A 77 0.14 -4.70 11.59
CA PHE A 77 -0.45 -6.03 11.73
C PHE A 77 0.67 -7.04 11.94
N ARG A 78 0.75 -7.62 13.13
CA ARG A 78 1.72 -8.65 13.47
C ARG A 78 1.31 -9.96 12.82
N ALA A 79 2.27 -10.67 12.19
CA ALA A 79 2.04 -11.92 11.48
C ALA A 79 0.88 -11.85 10.46
N ALA A 80 0.82 -10.78 9.67
CA ALA A 80 -0.21 -10.57 8.64
C ALA A 80 -0.07 -11.53 7.46
N PHE A 81 1.15 -11.98 7.18
CA PHE A 81 1.48 -12.93 6.12
C PHE A 81 2.20 -14.14 6.69
N GLU A 82 1.89 -15.32 6.18
CA GLU A 82 2.56 -16.56 6.58
C GLU A 82 4.04 -16.53 6.20
N ARG A 83 4.91 -16.87 7.14
CA ARG A 83 6.37 -16.77 6.98
C ARG A 83 6.90 -17.58 5.81
N ASP A 84 6.41 -18.80 5.62
CA ASP A 84 6.85 -19.68 4.53
C ASP A 84 6.48 -19.13 3.14
N ILE A 85 5.32 -18.45 3.03
CA ILE A 85 4.91 -17.78 1.78
C ILE A 85 5.79 -16.55 1.53
N VAL A 86 6.06 -15.76 2.57
CA VAL A 86 6.95 -14.58 2.47
C VAL A 86 8.36 -15.01 2.07
N ASP A 87 8.89 -16.08 2.67
CA ASP A 87 10.23 -16.59 2.34
C ASP A 87 10.31 -17.10 0.88
N ALA A 88 9.26 -17.79 0.40
CA ALA A 88 9.19 -18.23 -0.99
C ALA A 88 9.14 -17.06 -1.98
N VAL A 89 8.29 -16.05 -1.70
CA VAL A 89 8.19 -14.84 -2.53
C VAL A 89 9.49 -14.03 -2.50
N SER A 90 10.17 -13.96 -1.35
CA SER A 90 11.48 -13.32 -1.22
C SER A 90 12.52 -13.94 -2.15
N GLY A 91 12.52 -15.28 -2.26
CA GLY A 91 13.37 -15.99 -3.21
C GLY A 91 13.14 -15.56 -4.65
N VAL A 92 11.88 -15.46 -5.07
CA VAL A 92 11.51 -15.01 -6.42
C VAL A 92 11.94 -13.56 -6.67
N PHE A 93 11.79 -12.69 -5.67
CA PHE A 93 12.23 -11.30 -5.79
C PHE A 93 13.76 -11.17 -5.88
N ASP A 94 14.51 -11.98 -5.12
CA ASP A 94 15.97 -12.02 -5.23
C ASP A 94 16.42 -12.49 -6.63
N GLU A 95 15.76 -13.50 -7.20
CA GLU A 95 16.01 -13.91 -8.58
C GLU A 95 15.70 -12.80 -9.58
N MET A 96 14.58 -12.07 -9.42
CA MET A 96 14.25 -10.93 -10.29
C MET A 96 15.32 -9.83 -10.23
N ILE A 97 15.85 -9.53 -9.03
CA ILE A 97 16.94 -8.56 -8.87
C ILE A 97 18.20 -9.01 -9.62
N VAL A 98 18.56 -10.28 -9.55
CA VAL A 98 19.70 -10.85 -10.28
C VAL A 98 19.47 -10.74 -11.78
N ASP A 99 18.31 -11.20 -12.27
CA ASP A 99 17.94 -11.17 -13.69
C ASP A 99 17.97 -9.73 -14.27
N GLU A 100 17.47 -8.74 -13.51
CA GLU A 100 17.46 -7.35 -13.94
C GLU A 100 18.86 -6.73 -13.98
N ARG A 101 19.71 -7.08 -13.02
CA ARG A 101 21.13 -6.67 -13.01
C ARG A 101 21.89 -7.26 -14.21
N GLU A 102 21.71 -8.54 -14.52
CA GLU A 102 22.33 -9.19 -15.67
C GLU A 102 21.91 -8.56 -17.01
N ARG A 103 20.66 -8.11 -17.11
CA ARG A 103 20.13 -7.39 -18.29
C ARG A 103 20.54 -5.92 -18.33
N GLY A 104 21.18 -5.40 -17.28
CA GLY A 104 21.55 -3.97 -17.18
C GLY A 104 20.38 -3.01 -17.04
N VAL A 105 19.21 -3.51 -16.63
CA VAL A 105 17.99 -2.70 -16.39
C VAL A 105 17.69 -2.54 -14.90
N GLY A 106 18.38 -3.29 -14.04
CA GLY A 106 18.26 -3.20 -12.58
C GLY A 106 18.93 -1.94 -12.05
N GLY A 107 18.42 -1.44 -10.95
CA GLY A 107 18.98 -0.29 -10.24
C GLY A 107 18.18 0.03 -9.01
N GLY A 108 18.77 0.88 -8.15
CA GLY A 108 18.07 1.44 -7.00
C GLY A 108 17.00 2.47 -7.40
N ASP A 109 16.36 3.04 -6.41
CA ASP A 109 15.50 4.18 -6.64
C ASP A 109 16.36 5.45 -6.92
N HIS A 110 15.71 6.46 -7.49
CA HIS A 110 16.39 7.72 -7.84
C HIS A 110 16.72 8.63 -6.65
N PHE A 111 16.38 8.20 -5.43
CA PHE A 111 16.72 8.89 -4.18
C PHE A 111 17.97 8.31 -3.50
N ALA A 112 18.42 7.11 -3.92
CA ALA A 112 19.56 6.42 -3.32
C ALA A 112 20.82 6.50 -4.19
N ARG A 113 21.98 6.39 -3.57
CA ARG A 113 23.23 6.24 -4.31
C ARG A 113 23.30 4.87 -4.98
N PRO A 114 23.99 4.73 -6.12
CA PRO A 114 24.17 3.41 -6.74
C PRO A 114 24.76 2.40 -5.76
N GLY A 115 24.02 1.30 -5.54
CA GLY A 115 24.43 0.23 -4.63
C GLY A 115 23.87 0.30 -3.21
N ASP A 116 23.26 1.43 -2.80
CA ASP A 116 22.63 1.57 -1.47
C ASP A 116 21.33 0.76 -1.39
N ASN A 117 20.61 0.63 -2.50
CA ASN A 117 19.40 -0.17 -2.58
C ASN A 117 19.24 -0.88 -3.92
N ASP A 118 18.39 -1.92 -3.94
CA ASP A 118 17.86 -2.57 -5.12
C ASP A 118 16.35 -2.40 -5.15
N ARG A 119 15.78 -2.25 -6.34
CA ARG A 119 14.34 -2.11 -6.50
C ARG A 119 13.84 -2.95 -7.67
N VAL A 120 12.75 -3.67 -7.44
CA VAL A 120 11.94 -4.29 -8.49
C VAL A 120 10.68 -3.45 -8.67
N TRP A 121 10.63 -2.72 -9.77
CA TRP A 121 9.44 -1.96 -10.17
C TRP A 121 8.39 -2.90 -10.76
N ASN A 122 7.09 -2.57 -10.61
CA ASN A 122 5.98 -3.43 -11.04
C ASN A 122 6.11 -4.88 -10.53
N ALA A 123 6.55 -5.04 -9.29
CA ALA A 123 6.78 -6.35 -8.68
C ALA A 123 5.51 -7.20 -8.66
N LEU A 124 4.35 -6.56 -8.49
CA LEU A 124 3.04 -7.21 -8.54
C LEU A 124 2.82 -7.96 -9.86
N GLU A 125 2.95 -7.26 -10.99
CA GLU A 125 2.75 -7.85 -12.33
C GLU A 125 3.78 -8.93 -12.61
N LYS A 126 5.05 -8.65 -12.30
CA LYS A 126 6.14 -9.61 -12.51
C LYS A 126 5.94 -10.91 -11.74
N LEU A 127 5.47 -10.82 -10.48
CA LEU A 127 5.17 -12.01 -9.68
C LEU A 127 3.98 -12.79 -10.26
N ALA A 128 2.90 -12.10 -10.66
CA ALA A 128 1.71 -12.74 -11.25
C ALA A 128 2.02 -13.51 -12.53
N ILE A 129 2.94 -12.98 -13.35
CA ILE A 129 3.33 -13.62 -14.62
C ILE A 129 4.36 -14.74 -14.40
N ARG A 130 5.30 -14.55 -13.47
CA ARG A 130 6.40 -15.50 -13.25
C ARG A 130 5.98 -16.70 -12.40
N GLU A 131 5.22 -16.45 -11.32
CA GLU A 131 4.84 -17.43 -10.31
C GLU A 131 3.36 -17.28 -9.92
N PRO A 132 2.41 -17.62 -10.82
CA PRO A 132 1.00 -17.36 -10.60
C PRO A 132 0.42 -18.10 -9.38
N GLU A 133 0.84 -19.32 -9.09
CA GLU A 133 0.40 -20.08 -7.91
C GLU A 133 0.86 -19.41 -6.62
N LEU A 134 2.11 -18.94 -6.58
CA LEU A 134 2.66 -18.24 -5.43
C LEU A 134 2.03 -16.85 -5.27
N PHE A 135 1.71 -16.17 -6.37
CA PHE A 135 0.94 -14.92 -6.35
C PHE A 135 -0.42 -15.11 -5.69
N VAL A 136 -1.16 -16.16 -6.07
CA VAL A 136 -2.47 -16.48 -5.48
C VAL A 136 -2.35 -16.68 -3.98
N ARG A 137 -1.39 -17.47 -3.51
CA ARG A 137 -1.16 -17.72 -2.08
C ARG A 137 -0.78 -16.44 -1.31
N TYR A 138 0.01 -15.55 -1.91
CA TYR A 138 0.50 -14.33 -1.26
C TYR A 138 -0.59 -13.25 -1.19
N TYR A 139 -1.37 -13.07 -2.25
CA TYR A 139 -2.40 -12.02 -2.33
C TYR A 139 -3.80 -12.49 -1.88
N ASP A 140 -4.00 -13.77 -1.60
CA ASP A 140 -5.15 -14.24 -0.81
C ASP A 140 -4.93 -13.89 0.67
N ASN A 141 -4.94 -12.61 0.98
CA ASN A 141 -4.62 -12.09 2.31
C ASN A 141 -5.79 -11.28 2.89
N GLU A 142 -6.33 -11.76 4.01
CA GLU A 142 -7.50 -11.17 4.67
C GLU A 142 -7.19 -9.79 5.28
N ILE A 143 -5.99 -9.61 5.84
CA ILE A 143 -5.58 -8.34 6.47
C ILE A 143 -5.39 -7.25 5.42
N LEU A 144 -4.72 -7.57 4.31
CA LEU A 144 -4.58 -6.65 3.18
C LEU A 144 -5.95 -6.20 2.66
N ALA A 145 -6.88 -7.14 2.50
CA ALA A 145 -8.23 -6.84 2.05
C ALA A 145 -9.00 -5.99 3.07
N LEU A 146 -8.92 -6.33 4.36
CA LEU A 146 -9.60 -5.63 5.43
C LEU A 146 -9.20 -4.15 5.50
N VAL A 147 -7.90 -3.86 5.59
CA VAL A 147 -7.39 -2.49 5.70
C VAL A 147 -7.62 -1.68 4.42
N SER A 148 -7.48 -2.32 3.25
CA SER A 148 -7.74 -1.66 1.97
C SER A 148 -9.22 -1.31 1.81
N GLN A 149 -10.13 -2.21 2.15
CA GLN A 149 -11.57 -1.93 2.13
C GLN A 149 -11.97 -0.85 3.16
N ALA A 150 -11.36 -0.87 4.34
CA ALA A 150 -11.62 0.13 5.38
C ALA A 150 -11.30 1.55 4.91
N TRP A 151 -10.23 1.73 4.15
CA TRP A 151 -9.77 3.04 3.70
C TRP A 151 -10.28 3.43 2.31
N LEU A 152 -10.27 2.49 1.36
CA LEU A 152 -10.50 2.76 -0.07
C LEU A 152 -11.87 2.33 -0.57
N GLY A 153 -12.58 1.52 0.22
CA GLY A 153 -13.83 0.88 -0.20
C GLY A 153 -13.63 -0.32 -1.11
N PRO A 154 -14.73 -0.90 -1.63
CA PRO A 154 -14.68 -2.01 -2.56
C PRO A 154 -14.07 -1.61 -3.91
N GLY A 155 -13.51 -2.57 -4.63
CA GLY A 155 -12.88 -2.33 -5.93
C GLY A 155 -11.51 -1.64 -5.85
N TYR A 156 -10.89 -1.58 -4.67
CA TYR A 156 -9.51 -1.11 -4.53
C TYR A 156 -8.57 -1.91 -5.43
N GLN A 157 -7.44 -1.30 -5.77
CA GLN A 157 -6.42 -1.90 -6.61
C GLN A 157 -5.08 -1.90 -5.87
N VAL A 158 -4.29 -2.95 -6.07
CA VAL A 158 -2.92 -3.04 -5.55
C VAL A 158 -1.92 -2.76 -6.66
N THR A 159 -0.87 -2.03 -6.35
CA THR A 159 0.41 -2.04 -7.06
C THR A 159 1.51 -2.28 -6.03
N SER A 160 2.64 -2.82 -6.45
CA SER A 160 3.72 -3.08 -5.50
C SER A 160 5.11 -2.98 -6.12
N GLN A 161 6.06 -2.61 -5.27
CA GLN A 161 7.47 -2.50 -5.59
C GLN A 161 8.28 -3.18 -4.49
N VAL A 162 9.25 -4.00 -4.86
CA VAL A 162 10.20 -4.51 -3.88
C VAL A 162 11.32 -3.50 -3.67
N ASN A 163 11.63 -3.22 -2.43
CA ASN A 163 12.77 -2.39 -2.04
C ASN A 163 13.68 -3.16 -1.10
N VAL A 164 14.95 -3.27 -1.49
CA VAL A 164 16.00 -3.85 -0.66
C VAL A 164 16.99 -2.76 -0.32
N VAL A 165 17.09 -2.41 0.96
CA VAL A 165 18.12 -1.49 1.45
C VAL A 165 19.32 -2.30 1.90
N ASN A 166 20.41 -2.14 1.19
CA ASN A 166 21.66 -2.87 1.44
C ASN A 166 22.36 -2.36 2.73
N PRO A 167 23.27 -3.16 3.33
CA PRO A 167 24.09 -2.72 4.44
C PRO A 167 24.77 -1.38 4.14
N GLY A 168 24.63 -0.40 5.06
CA GLY A 168 25.16 0.95 4.90
C GLY A 168 24.31 1.90 4.05
N GLY A 169 23.19 1.43 3.48
CA GLY A 169 22.26 2.27 2.72
C GLY A 169 21.70 3.43 3.58
N LEU A 170 21.72 4.64 3.03
CA LEU A 170 21.35 5.84 3.76
C LEU A 170 19.84 6.05 3.83
N GLN A 171 19.42 6.80 4.83
CA GLN A 171 18.02 7.21 5.00
C GLN A 171 17.53 8.12 3.88
N GLN A 172 16.23 8.10 3.64
CA GLN A 172 15.54 9.09 2.82
C GLN A 172 15.23 10.35 3.64
N GLU A 173 15.11 11.49 2.97
CA GLU A 173 14.49 12.67 3.56
C GLU A 173 13.01 12.40 3.84
N PRO A 174 12.42 13.04 4.88
CA PRO A 174 10.98 12.97 5.11
C PRO A 174 10.24 13.49 3.88
N HIS A 175 9.13 12.83 3.55
CA HIS A 175 8.28 13.21 2.42
C HIS A 175 6.84 12.79 2.68
N ARG A 176 5.94 13.24 1.81
CA ARG A 176 4.60 12.70 1.59
C ARG A 176 4.55 12.09 0.21
N ASP A 177 3.91 10.97 0.09
CA ASP A 177 3.79 10.27 -1.18
C ASP A 177 2.49 10.59 -1.93
N TYR A 178 2.39 10.05 -3.12
CA TYR A 178 1.30 10.09 -4.08
C TYR A 178 0.90 11.48 -4.58
N HIS A 179 0.40 11.52 -5.77
CA HIS A 179 -0.15 12.69 -6.45
C HIS A 179 0.65 13.98 -6.19
N LEU A 180 0.25 14.76 -5.20
CA LEU A 180 0.89 16.04 -4.85
C LEU A 180 2.30 15.87 -4.27
N GLY A 181 2.59 14.73 -3.64
CA GLY A 181 3.90 14.46 -3.00
C GLY A 181 5.06 14.38 -3.98
N PHE A 182 4.80 13.96 -5.24
CA PHE A 182 5.81 13.90 -6.30
C PHE A 182 5.96 15.21 -7.08
N MET A 183 5.11 16.20 -6.80
CA MET A 183 5.16 17.48 -7.48
C MET A 183 6.15 18.44 -6.80
N PRO A 184 6.81 19.34 -7.56
CA PRO A 184 7.46 20.51 -6.97
C PRO A 184 6.47 21.38 -6.20
N ASP A 185 6.95 22.16 -5.23
CA ASP A 185 6.10 22.92 -4.30
C ASP A 185 5.18 23.91 -5.02
N ASP A 186 5.66 24.58 -6.07
CA ASP A 186 4.90 25.51 -6.90
C ASP A 186 3.73 24.82 -7.62
N ARG A 187 3.96 23.59 -8.06
CA ARG A 187 2.93 22.76 -8.69
C ARG A 187 1.90 22.27 -7.68
N ALA A 188 2.35 21.79 -6.51
CA ALA A 188 1.46 21.36 -5.43
C ALA A 188 0.61 22.53 -4.92
N ALA A 189 1.19 23.72 -4.74
CA ALA A 189 0.50 24.94 -4.31
C ALA A 189 -0.56 25.44 -5.32
N ALA A 190 -0.47 25.04 -6.59
CA ALA A 190 -1.48 25.40 -7.58
C ALA A 190 -2.83 24.66 -7.39
N TYR A 191 -2.84 23.59 -6.59
CA TYR A 191 -4.07 22.88 -6.27
C TYR A 191 -4.77 23.49 -5.06
N PRO A 192 -6.12 23.60 -5.09
CA PRO A 192 -6.86 24.13 -3.96
C PRO A 192 -6.80 23.19 -2.73
N ALA A 193 -6.98 23.77 -1.56
CA ALA A 193 -6.83 23.08 -0.26
C ALA A 193 -7.64 21.76 -0.17
N HIS A 194 -8.86 21.73 -0.69
CA HIS A 194 -9.70 20.53 -0.66
C HIS A 194 -9.10 19.37 -1.48
N VAL A 195 -8.28 19.65 -2.51
CA VAL A 195 -7.55 18.60 -3.26
C VAL A 195 -6.41 18.02 -2.43
N HIS A 196 -5.71 18.85 -1.64
CA HIS A 196 -4.70 18.37 -0.68
C HIS A 196 -5.30 17.45 0.36
N LEU A 197 -6.52 17.72 0.84
CA LEU A 197 -7.23 16.88 1.80
C LEU A 197 -7.78 15.61 1.16
N PHE A 198 -8.25 15.69 -0.07
CA PHE A 198 -8.87 14.57 -0.78
C PHE A 198 -7.85 13.57 -1.35
N SER A 199 -6.69 14.05 -1.82
CA SER A 199 -5.67 13.23 -2.45
C SER A 199 -5.26 11.99 -1.62
N PRO A 200 -4.93 12.10 -0.33
CA PRO A 200 -4.56 10.93 0.48
C PRO A 200 -5.72 9.97 0.75
N MET A 201 -6.97 10.38 0.56
CA MET A 201 -8.14 9.50 0.71
C MET A 201 -8.29 8.50 -0.44
N LEU A 202 -7.60 8.72 -1.56
CA LEU A 202 -7.65 7.85 -2.74
C LEU A 202 -6.57 6.77 -2.75
N THR A 203 -5.65 6.79 -1.81
CA THR A 203 -4.51 5.87 -1.75
C THR A 203 -4.26 5.40 -0.32
N LEU A 204 -3.73 4.19 -0.18
CA LEU A 204 -3.24 3.63 1.08
C LEU A 204 -1.85 3.08 0.83
N GLN A 205 -0.91 3.52 1.63
CA GLN A 205 0.47 3.05 1.54
C GLN A 205 0.70 1.95 2.56
N GLY A 206 1.52 0.96 2.19
CA GLY A 206 1.86 -0.13 3.09
C GLY A 206 3.18 -0.79 2.73
N ALA A 207 3.61 -1.68 3.60
CA ALA A 207 4.76 -2.53 3.36
C ALA A 207 4.59 -3.86 4.08
N VAL A 208 5.00 -4.94 3.42
CA VAL A 208 5.18 -6.26 4.04
C VAL A 208 6.67 -6.47 4.29
N ALA A 209 7.02 -6.82 5.52
CA ALA A 209 8.38 -7.14 5.88
C ALA A 209 8.77 -8.52 5.33
N HIS A 210 9.79 -8.56 4.47
CA HIS A 210 10.33 -9.79 3.88
C HIS A 210 11.58 -10.31 4.60
N CYS A 211 11.97 -9.66 5.68
CA CYS A 211 12.99 -10.10 6.63
C CYS A 211 12.67 -9.52 7.99
N ASP A 212 13.34 -10.03 9.02
CA ASP A 212 13.29 -9.38 10.33
C ASP A 212 14.00 -8.03 10.25
N MET A 213 13.36 -6.99 10.80
CA MET A 213 13.78 -5.60 10.69
C MET A 213 13.93 -4.98 12.10
N PRO A 214 14.98 -5.31 12.86
CA PRO A 214 15.33 -4.53 14.04
C PRO A 214 15.67 -3.08 13.65
N VAL A 215 15.60 -2.15 14.60
CA VAL A 215 15.76 -0.70 14.32
C VAL A 215 17.07 -0.39 13.59
N GLU A 216 18.14 -1.16 13.84
CA GLU A 216 19.45 -1.01 13.20
C GLU A 216 19.42 -1.22 11.67
N THR A 217 18.46 -2.00 11.16
CA THR A 217 18.29 -2.18 9.72
C THR A 217 17.62 -0.97 9.06
N GLY A 218 17.20 0.01 9.84
CA GLY A 218 16.57 1.25 9.38
C GLY A 218 15.16 1.07 8.80
N PRO A 219 14.22 0.42 9.51
CA PRO A 219 12.82 0.41 9.07
C PRO A 219 12.31 1.83 8.85
N THR A 220 11.19 1.96 8.17
CA THR A 220 10.63 3.27 7.84
C THR A 220 10.43 4.13 9.09
N MET A 221 10.86 5.37 8.99
CA MET A 221 10.64 6.43 9.97
C MET A 221 9.27 7.05 9.72
N TYR A 222 8.49 7.28 10.76
CA TYR A 222 7.16 7.88 10.68
C TYR A 222 7.03 9.01 11.68
N LEU A 223 6.30 10.07 11.32
CA LEU A 223 5.87 11.10 12.27
C LEU A 223 4.37 10.93 12.53
N PRO A 224 3.97 10.22 13.59
CA PRO A 224 2.56 9.98 13.90
C PRO A 224 1.77 11.28 13.95
N HIS A 225 0.51 11.22 13.53
CA HIS A 225 -0.44 12.34 13.44
C HIS A 225 -0.16 13.39 12.36
N SER A 226 1.01 13.40 11.71
CA SER A 226 1.40 14.44 10.74
C SER A 226 0.53 14.47 9.47
N GLN A 227 -0.22 13.40 9.17
CA GLN A 227 -1.18 13.39 8.06
C GLN A 227 -2.30 14.44 8.24
N LYS A 228 -2.59 14.82 9.49
CA LYS A 228 -3.64 15.80 9.83
C LYS A 228 -3.21 17.24 9.55
N TYR A 229 -1.92 17.50 9.32
CA TYR A 229 -1.44 18.82 8.96
C TYR A 229 -1.77 19.12 7.49
N ALA A 230 -2.85 19.85 7.25
CA ALA A 230 -3.41 20.07 5.92
C ALA A 230 -2.41 20.59 4.88
N PRO A 231 -1.57 21.63 5.15
CA PRO A 231 -0.63 22.17 4.17
C PRO A 231 0.65 21.32 4.00
N GLY A 232 0.72 20.11 4.58
CA GLY A 232 1.93 19.29 4.63
C GLY A 232 2.57 18.98 3.27
N TYR A 233 1.81 18.93 2.17
CA TYR A 233 2.37 18.71 0.84
C TYR A 233 3.25 19.86 0.31
N VAL A 234 3.07 21.07 0.83
CA VAL A 234 3.92 22.22 0.52
C VAL A 234 4.87 22.59 1.65
N ALA A 235 4.78 21.92 2.82
CA ALA A 235 5.58 22.22 4.00
C ALA A 235 6.81 21.30 4.18
N TRP A 236 6.69 20.01 3.83
CA TRP A 236 7.64 18.98 4.23
C TRP A 236 9.09 19.22 3.76
N ARG A 237 9.28 19.98 2.67
CA ARG A 237 10.61 20.31 2.13
C ARG A 237 11.33 21.41 2.91
N ARG A 238 10.61 22.17 3.75
CA ARG A 238 11.20 23.27 4.54
C ARG A 238 12.14 22.71 5.60
N PRO A 239 13.31 23.37 5.83
CA PRO A 239 14.34 22.87 6.75
C PRO A 239 13.85 22.60 8.17
N GLU A 240 13.00 23.48 8.73
CA GLU A 240 12.48 23.35 10.09
C GLU A 240 11.51 22.17 10.23
N PHE A 241 10.72 21.83 9.18
CA PHE A 241 9.87 20.64 9.17
C PHE A 241 10.69 19.35 9.07
N LYS A 242 11.76 19.37 8.26
CA LYS A 242 12.70 18.25 8.17
C LYS A 242 13.42 18.02 9.50
N GLN A 243 13.85 19.10 10.18
CA GLN A 243 14.50 19.00 11.48
C GLN A 243 13.55 18.46 12.53
N TYR A 244 12.30 18.94 12.58
CA TYR A 244 11.29 18.43 13.51
C TYR A 244 11.03 16.94 13.29
N PHE A 245 10.93 16.51 12.03
CA PHE A 245 10.81 15.09 11.71
C PHE A 245 12.03 14.29 12.19
N ALA A 246 13.24 14.78 11.95
CA ALA A 246 14.47 14.10 12.36
C ALA A 246 14.54 13.88 13.88
N ASP A 247 14.02 14.83 14.67
CA ASP A 247 14.05 14.78 16.12
C ASP A 247 12.89 14.00 16.77
N HIS A 248 11.76 13.80 16.05
CA HIS A 248 10.52 13.28 16.63
C HIS A 248 9.93 12.06 15.92
N HIS A 249 10.53 11.56 14.84
CA HIS A 249 10.05 10.37 14.17
C HIS A 249 10.14 9.11 15.05
N VAL A 250 9.32 8.14 14.74
CA VAL A 250 9.36 6.81 15.36
C VAL A 250 9.73 5.76 14.31
N GLN A 251 10.36 4.68 14.74
CA GLN A 251 10.61 3.48 13.95
C GLN A 251 10.13 2.27 14.72
N LEU A 252 9.55 1.31 14.01
CA LEU A 252 9.02 0.08 14.59
C LEU A 252 9.86 -1.11 14.10
N GLU A 253 10.17 -2.00 15.03
CA GLU A 253 10.73 -3.29 14.68
C GLU A 253 9.64 -4.14 14.02
N LEU A 254 9.98 -4.82 12.94
CA LEU A 254 9.08 -5.73 12.23
C LEU A 254 9.73 -7.10 12.11
N SER A 255 8.92 -8.14 12.23
CA SER A 255 9.31 -9.51 11.88
C SER A 255 8.88 -9.80 10.43
N ALA A 256 9.54 -10.73 9.77
CA ALA A 256 9.10 -11.16 8.46
C ALA A 256 7.66 -11.70 8.52
N GLY A 257 6.80 -11.19 7.63
CA GLY A 257 5.37 -11.44 7.64
C GLY A 257 4.53 -10.38 8.34
N ASP A 258 5.14 -9.46 9.10
CA ASP A 258 4.42 -8.29 9.59
C ASP A 258 4.10 -7.33 8.44
N ALA A 259 2.97 -6.64 8.54
CA ALA A 259 2.59 -5.61 7.59
C ALA A 259 2.31 -4.28 8.31
N VAL A 260 2.73 -3.19 7.69
CA VAL A 260 2.42 -1.84 8.13
C VAL A 260 1.63 -1.12 7.04
N PHE A 261 0.58 -0.39 7.44
CA PHE A 261 -0.18 0.47 6.53
C PHE A 261 -0.30 1.86 7.13
N PHE A 262 -0.28 2.87 6.28
CA PHE A 262 -0.33 4.25 6.74
C PHE A 262 -0.95 5.19 5.70
N ASN A 263 -1.46 6.30 6.19
CA ASN A 263 -1.99 7.37 5.36
C ASN A 263 -0.85 8.01 4.55
N PRO A 264 -0.96 8.13 3.20
CA PRO A 264 0.12 8.68 2.36
C PRO A 264 0.52 10.12 2.70
N ALA A 265 -0.36 10.87 3.38
CA ALA A 265 -0.05 12.21 3.88
C ALA A 265 0.76 12.22 5.18
N LEU A 266 1.06 11.05 5.77
CA LEU A 266 1.96 10.95 6.91
C LEU A 266 3.39 11.32 6.48
N PHE A 267 4.09 12.14 7.27
CA PHE A 267 5.51 12.37 7.02
C PHE A 267 6.28 11.10 7.34
N HIS A 268 7.00 10.59 6.37
CA HIS A 268 7.76 9.36 6.50
C HIS A 268 9.01 9.34 5.60
N GLY A 269 9.85 8.34 5.79
CA GLY A 269 11.04 8.10 4.97
C GLY A 269 11.76 6.82 5.39
N ALA A 270 12.48 6.17 4.47
CA ALA A 270 13.29 5.00 4.82
C ALA A 270 14.41 5.40 5.79
N GLY A 271 14.64 4.58 6.82
CA GLY A 271 15.75 4.75 7.75
C GLY A 271 17.08 4.21 7.23
N THR A 272 18.19 4.65 7.83
CA THR A 272 19.53 4.16 7.50
C THR A 272 19.73 2.73 7.96
N ASN A 273 20.15 1.86 7.07
CA ASN A 273 20.60 0.50 7.42
C ASN A 273 22.03 0.56 7.98
N ARG A 274 22.17 0.43 9.30
CA ARG A 274 23.44 0.49 10.02
C ARG A 274 24.07 -0.90 10.21
N THR A 275 23.44 -1.95 9.72
CA THR A 275 23.99 -3.30 9.81
C THR A 275 25.09 -3.52 8.74
N ASN A 276 25.87 -4.57 8.94
CA ASN A 276 26.94 -4.92 8.01
C ASN A 276 26.56 -6.08 7.08
N ASP A 277 25.45 -6.76 7.35
CA ASP A 277 25.09 -8.06 6.77
C ASP A 277 23.62 -8.21 6.41
N VAL A 278 22.71 -7.39 6.95
CA VAL A 278 21.28 -7.53 6.70
C VAL A 278 20.87 -6.73 5.45
N ARG A 279 20.41 -7.45 4.43
CA ARG A 279 19.70 -6.85 3.30
C ARG A 279 18.23 -6.69 3.68
N ARG A 280 17.81 -5.47 4.00
CA ARG A 280 16.44 -5.17 4.44
C ARG A 280 15.49 -5.16 3.25
N MET A 281 14.75 -6.24 3.06
CA MET A 281 13.77 -6.39 1.98
C MET A 281 12.36 -6.11 2.48
N ALA A 282 11.62 -5.29 1.75
CA ALA A 282 10.20 -5.07 1.93
C ALA A 282 9.47 -5.04 0.58
N ASN A 283 8.27 -5.60 0.54
CA ASN A 283 7.33 -5.39 -0.55
C ASN A 283 6.47 -4.17 -0.22
N LEU A 284 6.70 -3.05 -0.91
CA LEU A 284 6.00 -1.79 -0.71
C LEU A 284 4.67 -1.84 -1.46
N LEU A 285 3.58 -1.86 -0.71
CA LEU A 285 2.22 -1.91 -1.24
C LEU A 285 1.69 -0.49 -1.44
N GLN A 286 1.12 -0.26 -2.62
CA GLN A 286 0.55 1.02 -3.00
C GLN A 286 -0.86 0.75 -3.50
N ASN A 287 -1.82 0.86 -2.58
CA ASN A 287 -3.21 0.56 -2.87
C ASN A 287 -3.94 1.84 -3.29
N SER A 288 -4.75 1.76 -4.31
CA SER A 288 -5.56 2.88 -4.78
C SER A 288 -7.05 2.52 -4.77
N SER A 289 -7.87 3.53 -4.53
CA SER A 289 -9.32 3.43 -4.70
C SER A 289 -9.65 3.14 -6.16
N ALA A 290 -10.75 2.46 -6.42
CA ALA A 290 -11.34 2.37 -7.76
C ALA A 290 -11.62 3.75 -8.39
N LEU A 291 -11.78 4.80 -7.56
CA LEU A 291 -12.02 6.18 -7.97
C LEU A 291 -10.72 6.97 -8.17
N GLY A 292 -9.57 6.38 -7.86
CA GLY A 292 -8.25 7.01 -7.93
C GLY A 292 -7.35 6.34 -8.97
N ARG A 293 -6.31 7.07 -9.39
CA ARG A 293 -5.32 6.55 -10.30
C ARG A 293 -4.30 5.69 -9.53
N ALA A 294 -4.01 4.48 -10.02
CA ALA A 294 -2.96 3.65 -9.45
C ALA A 294 -1.58 4.29 -9.64
N MET A 295 -0.67 4.01 -8.71
CA MET A 295 0.70 4.52 -8.71
C MET A 295 1.50 4.02 -9.92
N GLU A 296 1.38 2.74 -10.22
CA GLU A 296 2.03 2.10 -11.35
C GLU A 296 1.02 1.67 -12.40
N SER A 297 1.46 1.67 -13.64
CA SER A 297 0.71 1.09 -14.75
C SER A 297 1.15 -0.36 -14.92
N VAL A 298 0.23 -1.28 -14.66
CA VAL A 298 0.43 -2.73 -14.79
C VAL A 298 -0.52 -3.30 -15.84
N ASP A 299 -0.13 -4.35 -16.53
CA ASP A 299 -1.00 -5.06 -17.47
C ASP A 299 -1.93 -6.02 -16.71
N ARG A 300 -3.06 -5.48 -16.21
CA ARG A 300 -4.03 -6.26 -15.45
C ARG A 300 -4.67 -7.36 -16.27
N THR A 301 -4.81 -7.17 -17.58
CA THR A 301 -5.33 -8.23 -18.46
C THR A 301 -4.36 -9.40 -18.52
N ALA A 302 -3.07 -9.14 -18.74
CA ALA A 302 -2.06 -10.19 -18.73
C ALA A 302 -1.97 -10.90 -17.37
N MET A 303 -2.06 -10.16 -16.26
CA MET A 303 -2.10 -10.73 -14.91
C MET A 303 -3.29 -11.67 -14.74
N VAL A 304 -4.51 -11.21 -15.05
CA VAL A 304 -5.73 -12.03 -14.93
C VAL A 304 -5.63 -13.31 -15.77
N LEU A 305 -5.17 -13.19 -17.03
CA LEU A 305 -5.03 -14.36 -17.91
C LEU A 305 -3.98 -15.35 -17.40
N SER A 306 -2.91 -14.88 -16.75
CA SER A 306 -1.91 -15.76 -16.11
C SER A 306 -2.46 -16.49 -14.89
N LEU A 307 -3.29 -15.79 -14.08
CA LEU A 307 -3.84 -16.32 -12.84
C LEU A 307 -5.09 -17.20 -13.05
N TYR A 308 -5.83 -16.98 -14.14
CA TYR A 308 -7.13 -17.61 -14.37
C TYR A 308 -7.08 -19.15 -14.33
N PRO A 309 -6.11 -19.84 -14.97
CA PRO A 309 -6.02 -21.30 -14.86
C PRO A 309 -5.81 -21.77 -13.42
N VAL A 310 -4.98 -21.08 -12.66
CA VAL A 310 -4.72 -21.41 -11.24
C VAL A 310 -5.98 -21.23 -10.40
N LEU A 311 -6.69 -20.12 -10.59
CA LEU A 311 -7.94 -19.85 -9.86
C LEU A 311 -9.06 -20.81 -10.23
N LEU A 312 -9.07 -21.31 -11.47
CA LEU A 312 -10.07 -22.26 -11.96
C LEU A 312 -9.88 -23.65 -11.33
N ASP A 313 -8.63 -24.06 -11.13
CA ASP A 313 -8.28 -25.37 -10.57
C ASP A 313 -8.22 -25.36 -9.03
N ALA A 314 -8.18 -24.17 -8.40
CA ALA A 314 -8.07 -24.04 -6.96
C ALA A 314 -9.42 -24.23 -6.25
N ASP A 315 -9.43 -24.96 -5.14
CA ASP A 315 -10.58 -25.08 -4.23
C ASP A 315 -10.60 -23.85 -3.28
N MET A 316 -10.98 -22.69 -3.82
CA MET A 316 -11.01 -21.43 -3.09
C MET A 316 -12.43 -20.92 -2.87
N THR A 317 -12.67 -20.29 -1.74
CA THR A 317 -13.93 -19.56 -1.52
C THR A 317 -14.02 -18.34 -2.44
N GLU A 318 -15.24 -17.90 -2.75
CA GLU A 318 -15.42 -16.67 -3.54
C GLU A 318 -14.74 -15.45 -2.87
N GLY A 319 -14.73 -15.39 -1.54
CA GLY A 319 -14.02 -14.33 -0.79
C GLY A 319 -12.52 -14.34 -1.05
N ALA A 320 -11.90 -15.52 -1.04
CA ALA A 320 -10.50 -15.72 -1.36
C ALA A 320 -10.18 -15.30 -2.81
N VAL A 321 -10.99 -15.74 -3.76
CA VAL A 321 -10.85 -15.33 -5.16
C VAL A 321 -10.95 -13.80 -5.31
N ARG A 322 -11.92 -13.16 -4.64
CA ARG A 322 -12.06 -11.69 -4.67
C ARG A 322 -10.84 -10.96 -4.12
N ARG A 323 -10.17 -11.50 -3.10
CA ARG A 323 -8.91 -10.91 -2.57
C ARG A 323 -7.79 -10.95 -3.62
N VAL A 324 -7.62 -12.07 -4.29
CA VAL A 324 -6.63 -12.20 -5.38
C VAL A 324 -6.97 -11.28 -6.56
N LEU A 325 -8.24 -11.21 -6.95
CA LEU A 325 -8.67 -10.33 -8.05
C LEU A 325 -8.53 -8.85 -7.72
N ALA A 326 -8.70 -8.42 -6.46
CA ALA A 326 -8.43 -7.04 -6.05
C ALA A 326 -6.95 -6.65 -6.26
N ALA A 327 -6.02 -7.61 -6.20
CA ALA A 327 -4.62 -7.38 -6.52
C ALA A 327 -4.31 -7.46 -8.03
N SER A 328 -5.12 -8.14 -8.84
CA SER A 328 -4.78 -8.45 -10.23
C SER A 328 -5.71 -7.85 -11.29
N ALA A 329 -6.98 -7.63 -10.99
CA ALA A 329 -7.98 -7.15 -11.93
C ALA A 329 -8.36 -5.68 -11.68
N GLU A 330 -8.91 -5.01 -12.70
CA GLU A 330 -9.49 -3.68 -12.55
C GLU A 330 -10.86 -3.79 -11.86
N GLY A 331 -11.03 -3.05 -10.77
CA GLY A 331 -12.25 -3.04 -9.97
C GLY A 331 -13.22 -1.88 -10.26
N TYR A 332 -12.87 -0.97 -11.17
CA TYR A 332 -13.72 0.18 -11.51
C TYR A 332 -15.00 -0.27 -12.24
N PRO A 333 -16.18 0.08 -11.72
CA PRO A 333 -17.43 -0.52 -12.18
C PRO A 333 -18.05 0.14 -13.41
N PHE A 334 -17.43 1.18 -13.97
CA PHE A 334 -17.96 1.90 -15.11
C PHE A 334 -17.21 1.55 -16.39
N PRO A 335 -17.92 1.25 -17.50
CA PRO A 335 -17.28 1.08 -18.79
C PRO A 335 -16.67 2.41 -19.26
N GLY A 336 -15.45 2.35 -19.80
CA GLY A 336 -14.74 3.51 -20.35
C GLY A 336 -15.32 4.01 -21.68
N ASP A 337 -16.12 3.19 -22.36
CA ASP A 337 -16.69 3.46 -23.68
C ASP A 337 -18.17 3.06 -23.74
N LEU A 338 -19.04 4.01 -23.37
CA LEU A 338 -20.49 3.82 -23.38
C LEU A 338 -21.09 3.72 -24.80
N ASP A 339 -20.33 4.09 -25.84
CA ASP A 339 -20.77 3.95 -27.23
C ASP A 339 -20.65 2.51 -27.71
N ARG A 340 -19.60 1.80 -27.26
CA ARG A 340 -19.36 0.39 -27.60
C ARG A 340 -19.95 -0.57 -26.60
N HIS A 341 -19.96 -0.21 -25.31
CA HIS A 341 -20.35 -1.08 -24.20
C HIS A 341 -21.47 -0.40 -23.40
N ARG A 342 -22.67 -0.41 -23.98
CA ARG A 342 -23.86 0.09 -23.28
C ARG A 342 -24.22 -0.89 -22.18
N PRO A 343 -24.46 -0.40 -20.93
CA PRO A 343 -25.01 -1.25 -19.90
C PRO A 343 -26.38 -1.77 -20.31
N GLU A 344 -26.48 -3.06 -20.59
CA GLU A 344 -27.75 -3.71 -20.88
C GLU A 344 -28.38 -4.17 -19.55
N GLY A 345 -29.38 -3.43 -19.09
CA GLY A 345 -30.13 -3.78 -17.87
C GLY A 345 -29.34 -3.63 -16.57
N GLU A 346 -29.72 -4.41 -15.55
CA GLU A 346 -29.05 -4.49 -14.25
C GLU A 346 -27.86 -5.48 -14.27
N SER A 347 -27.06 -5.53 -15.35
CA SER A 347 -25.93 -6.45 -15.43
C SER A 347 -24.96 -6.19 -14.28
N SER A 348 -24.64 -7.24 -13.53
CA SER A 348 -23.67 -7.19 -12.44
C SER A 348 -22.23 -7.07 -12.95
N ASP A 349 -21.97 -7.41 -14.21
CA ASP A 349 -20.64 -7.49 -14.80
C ASP A 349 -20.22 -6.12 -15.33
N ARG A 350 -19.81 -5.25 -14.43
CA ARG A 350 -19.45 -3.86 -14.75
C ARG A 350 -17.95 -3.59 -14.74
N SER A 351 -17.16 -4.48 -14.17
CA SER A 351 -15.71 -4.34 -14.08
C SER A 351 -15.01 -5.59 -14.59
N PRO A 352 -13.73 -5.53 -15.01
CA PRO A 352 -12.91 -6.69 -15.29
C PRO A 352 -12.91 -7.73 -14.14
N THR A 353 -12.97 -7.28 -12.90
CA THR A 353 -13.14 -8.16 -11.73
C THR A 353 -14.45 -8.95 -11.80
N ASP A 354 -15.58 -8.30 -12.11
CA ASP A 354 -16.88 -8.97 -12.20
C ASP A 354 -16.93 -9.96 -13.36
N ILE A 355 -16.38 -9.56 -14.53
CA ILE A 355 -16.25 -10.42 -15.70
C ILE A 355 -15.44 -11.68 -15.36
N THR A 356 -14.30 -11.51 -14.67
CA THR A 356 -13.44 -12.64 -14.29
C THR A 356 -14.12 -13.57 -13.28
N LEU A 357 -14.83 -13.02 -12.28
CA LEU A 357 -15.60 -13.81 -11.33
C LEU A 357 -16.68 -14.63 -12.01
N ARG A 358 -17.36 -14.05 -12.99
CA ARG A 358 -18.35 -14.76 -13.79
C ARG A 358 -17.71 -15.86 -14.62
N ALA A 359 -16.60 -15.56 -15.29
CA ALA A 359 -15.84 -16.55 -16.07
C ALA A 359 -15.43 -17.77 -15.21
N LEU A 360 -14.97 -17.53 -13.97
CA LEU A 360 -14.62 -18.61 -13.03
C LEU A 360 -15.85 -19.45 -12.64
N ARG A 361 -17.00 -18.83 -12.35
CA ARG A 361 -18.24 -19.55 -12.00
C ARG A 361 -18.79 -20.36 -13.15
N GLU A 362 -18.71 -19.85 -14.37
CA GLU A 362 -19.25 -20.48 -15.58
C GLU A 362 -18.21 -21.34 -16.33
N HIS A 363 -16.96 -21.42 -15.81
CA HIS A 363 -15.84 -22.18 -16.39
C HIS A 363 -15.59 -21.81 -17.86
N TRP A 364 -15.47 -20.50 -18.15
CA TRP A 364 -15.21 -20.06 -19.51
C TRP A 364 -13.85 -20.52 -20.02
N PRO A 365 -13.73 -20.83 -21.32
CA PRO A 365 -12.42 -20.99 -21.95
C PRO A 365 -11.58 -19.70 -21.81
N LEU A 366 -10.26 -19.85 -21.73
CA LEU A 366 -9.34 -18.72 -21.53
C LEU A 366 -9.44 -17.67 -22.66
N ASP A 367 -9.64 -18.12 -23.90
CA ASP A 367 -9.81 -17.26 -25.08
C ASP A 367 -11.13 -16.45 -25.04
N GLU A 368 -12.20 -17.02 -24.47
CA GLU A 368 -13.44 -16.27 -24.24
C GLU A 368 -13.24 -15.17 -23.19
N LEU A 369 -12.59 -15.49 -22.06
CA LEU A 369 -12.26 -14.50 -21.05
C LEU A 369 -11.38 -13.38 -21.65
N ALA A 370 -10.33 -13.74 -22.40
CA ALA A 370 -9.44 -12.79 -23.05
C ALA A 370 -10.19 -11.85 -23.99
N ALA A 371 -11.12 -12.39 -24.80
CA ALA A 371 -11.94 -11.59 -25.70
C ALA A 371 -12.86 -10.61 -24.95
N ARG A 372 -13.41 -11.02 -23.79
CA ARG A 372 -14.29 -10.18 -22.96
C ARG A 372 -13.53 -9.06 -22.24
N LEU A 373 -12.31 -9.34 -21.79
CA LEU A 373 -11.46 -8.33 -21.13
C LEU A 373 -10.88 -7.30 -22.11
N ALA A 374 -10.74 -7.67 -23.40
CA ALA A 374 -10.26 -6.78 -24.46
C ALA A 374 -11.37 -5.92 -25.08
N ALA A 375 -12.63 -6.25 -24.85
CA ALA A 375 -13.79 -5.57 -25.38
C ALA A 375 -14.14 -4.32 -24.56
#